data_0a42054dc91777d90aab99d44af46e64
#
_entry.id   0a42054dc91777d90aab99d44af46e64
#
_cell.length_a   1.000
_cell.length_b   1.000
_cell.length_c   1.000
_cell.angle_alpha   90.00
_cell.angle_beta   90.00
_cell.angle_gamma   90.00
#
_symmetry.space_group_name_H-M   'P 1'
#
loop_
_entity.id
_entity.type
_entity.pdbx_description
1 polymer ?
#
loop_
_entity_poly.entity_id
_entity_poly.type
_entity_poly.pdbx_seq_one_letter_code
_entity_poly.pdbx_strand_id
1 'polypeptide(L)' 'MMIDRRLVKRLQAMQPGERLILPARYQSELNVRNLLAAAGAQTWDLVEIIDAKKRSRWMVGRVP' A
#
# COMPACT_ATOMS: atom_id res chain seq x y z
N MET A 1 -5.64 15.27 7.44
CA MET A 1 -5.57 13.81 7.33
C MET A 1 -4.23 13.33 7.88
N MET A 2 -4.26 12.42 8.82
CA MET A 2 -3.02 11.88 9.38
C MET A 2 -2.50 10.74 8.51
N ILE A 3 -1.24 10.87 8.08
CA ILE A 3 -0.56 9.80 7.36
C ILE A 3 0.07 8.87 8.39
N ASP A 4 -0.10 7.56 8.19
CA ASP A 4 0.48 6.55 9.06
C ASP A 4 1.99 6.45 8.82
N ARG A 5 2.76 7.08 9.69
CA ARG A 5 4.22 7.14 9.55
C ARG A 5 4.89 5.76 9.62
N ARG A 6 4.35 4.85 10.42
CA ARG A 6 4.90 3.49 10.51
C ARG A 6 4.75 2.76 9.19
N LEU A 7 3.59 2.91 8.58
CA LEU A 7 3.31 2.29 7.29
C LEU A 7 4.16 2.90 6.19
N VAL A 8 4.33 4.23 6.20
CA VAL A 8 5.21 4.92 5.26
C VAL A 8 6.64 4.39 5.38
N LYS A 9 7.16 4.26 6.60
CA LYS A 9 8.50 3.72 6.82
C LYS A 9 8.63 2.29 6.32
N ARG A 10 7.61 1.47 6.54
CA ARG A 10 7.60 0.09 6.07
C ARG A 10 7.64 0.04 4.54
N LEU A 11 6.86 0.89 3.88
CA LEU A 11 6.86 0.97 2.43
C LEU A 11 8.22 1.42 1.89
N GLN A 12 8.83 2.40 2.54
CA GLN A 12 10.16 2.89 2.16
C GLN A 12 11.24 1.81 2.29
N ALA A 13 11.08 0.89 3.24
CA ALA A 13 12.03 -0.19 3.48
C ALA A 13 11.83 -1.39 2.55
N MET A 14 10.75 -1.42 1.78
CA MET A 14 10.47 -2.55 0.88
C MET A 14 11.51 -2.65 -0.22
N GLN A 15 11.95 -3.87 -0.45
CA GLN A 15 12.86 -4.19 -1.54
C GLN A 15 12.08 -4.37 -2.86
N PRO A 16 12.73 -4.16 -4.02
CA PRO A 16 12.07 -4.45 -5.30
C PRO A 16 11.56 -5.88 -5.34
N GLY A 17 10.31 -6.05 -5.76
CA GLY A 17 9.65 -7.36 -5.81
C GLY A 17 8.89 -7.74 -4.55
N GLU A 18 9.08 -7.03 -3.45
CA GLU A 18 8.31 -7.28 -2.24
C GLU A 18 6.87 -6.77 -2.37
N ARG A 19 5.97 -7.38 -1.62
CA ARG A 19 4.55 -7.00 -1.61
C ARG A 19 4.06 -6.86 -0.19
N LEU A 20 3.06 -6.01 0.00
CA LEU A 20 2.46 -5.75 1.30
C LEU A 20 0.96 -5.57 1.14
N ILE A 21 0.19 -6.28 1.97
CA ILE A 21 -1.25 -6.09 2.03
C ILE A 21 -1.52 -4.97 3.04
N LEU A 22 -2.21 -3.92 2.59
CA LEU A 22 -2.51 -2.78 3.44
C LEU A 22 -3.61 -3.10 4.44
N PRO A 23 -3.62 -2.41 5.59
CA PRO A 23 -4.71 -2.55 6.55
C PRO A 23 -6.07 -2.24 5.93
N ALA A 24 -7.12 -2.83 6.51
CA ALA A 24 -8.48 -2.72 6.00
C ALA A 24 -9.00 -1.28 5.90
N ARG A 25 -8.42 -0.35 6.68
CA ARG A 25 -8.83 1.06 6.61
C ARG A 25 -8.47 1.74 5.30
N TYR A 26 -7.56 1.15 4.52
CA TYR A 26 -7.19 1.66 3.20
C TYR A 26 -8.09 1.00 2.15
N GLN A 27 -9.32 1.50 2.04
CA GLN A 27 -10.32 0.97 1.10
C GLN A 27 -10.35 1.74 -0.21
N SER A 28 -10.07 3.04 -0.14
CA SER A 28 -10.12 3.92 -1.30
C SER A 28 -8.80 3.90 -2.05
N GLU A 29 -8.85 3.76 -3.37
CA GLU A 29 -7.67 3.87 -4.22
C GLU A 29 -6.95 5.21 -4.03
N LEU A 30 -7.72 6.28 -3.87
CA LEU A 30 -7.14 7.60 -3.63
C LEU A 30 -6.32 7.64 -2.36
N ASN A 31 -6.82 7.05 -1.27
CA ASN A 31 -6.09 6.99 -0.01
C ASN A 31 -4.80 6.17 -0.15
N VAL A 32 -4.86 5.07 -0.90
CA VAL A 32 -3.68 4.25 -1.17
C VAL A 32 -2.64 5.04 -1.96
N ARG A 33 -3.06 5.74 -3.01
CA ARG A 33 -2.16 6.56 -3.82
C ARG A 33 -1.53 7.68 -3.01
N ASN A 34 -2.29 8.30 -2.10
CA ASN A 34 -1.76 9.33 -1.21
C ASN A 34 -0.70 8.76 -0.26
N LEU A 35 -0.94 7.56 0.25
CA LEU A 35 0.01 6.86 1.10
C LEU A 35 1.31 6.57 0.35
N LEU A 36 1.21 6.07 -0.88
CA LEU A 36 2.37 5.75 -1.69
C LEU A 36 3.16 7.00 -2.08
N ALA A 37 2.47 8.10 -2.36
CA ALA A 37 3.13 9.38 -2.63
C ALA A 37 3.94 9.85 -1.43
N ALA A 38 3.44 9.64 -0.22
CA ALA A 38 4.16 9.97 1.00
C ALA A 38 5.38 9.08 1.22
N ALA A 39 5.35 7.85 0.71
CA ALA A 39 6.47 6.91 0.84
C ALA A 39 7.61 7.19 -0.15
N GLY A 40 7.36 7.97 -1.19
CA GLY A 40 8.39 8.36 -2.14
C GLY A 40 7.98 8.15 -3.59
N ALA A 41 8.92 8.44 -4.49
CA ALA A 41 8.67 8.48 -5.93
C ALA A 41 8.92 7.15 -6.64
N GLN A 42 8.92 6.04 -5.93
CA GLN A 42 9.09 4.72 -6.54
C GLN A 42 7.83 4.34 -7.34
N THR A 43 8.02 3.44 -8.28
CA THR A 43 6.90 2.86 -9.00
C THR A 43 6.30 1.73 -8.18
N TRP A 44 4.99 1.73 -8.05
CA TRP A 44 4.26 0.76 -7.25
C TRP A 44 3.22 0.03 -8.10
N ASP A 45 3.06 -1.26 -7.85
CA ASP A 45 1.92 -2.03 -8.35
C ASP A 45 0.81 -2.00 -7.33
N LEU A 46 -0.42 -1.75 -7.79
CA LEU A 46 -1.60 -1.76 -6.95
C LEU A 46 -2.54 -2.85 -7.44
N VAL A 47 -2.90 -3.75 -6.53
CA VAL A 47 -3.83 -4.83 -6.83
C VAL A 47 -4.89 -4.87 -5.75
N GLU A 48 -6.16 -4.82 -6.16
CA GLU A 48 -7.26 -5.04 -5.23
C GLU A 48 -7.49 -6.53 -5.10
N ILE A 49 -7.54 -7.01 -3.86
CA ILE A 49 -7.77 -8.43 -3.56
C ILE A 49 -8.98 -8.57 -2.64
N ILE A 50 -9.54 -9.77 -2.63
CA ILE A 50 -10.63 -10.11 -1.72
C ILE A 50 -10.07 -11.05 -0.64
N ASP A 51 -10.18 -10.65 0.62
CA ASP A 51 -9.66 -11.47 1.73
C ASP A 51 -10.61 -12.64 2.07
N ALA A 52 -10.21 -13.47 3.03
CA ALA A 52 -10.99 -14.63 3.44
C ALA A 52 -12.38 -14.27 3.98
N LYS A 53 -12.56 -13.05 4.45
CA LYS A 53 -13.85 -12.53 4.94
C LYS A 53 -14.63 -11.82 3.84
N LYS A 54 -14.23 -11.98 2.58
CA LYS A 54 -14.85 -11.37 1.39
C LYS A 54 -14.84 -9.83 1.44
N ARG A 55 -13.80 -9.26 2.07
CA ARG A 55 -13.60 -7.81 2.11
C ARG A 55 -12.51 -7.41 1.15
N SER A 56 -12.71 -6.27 0.50
CA SER A 56 -11.70 -5.68 -0.38
C SER A 56 -10.49 -5.23 0.40
N ARG A 57 -9.33 -5.57 -0.10
CA ARG A 57 -8.04 -5.11 0.43
C ARG A 57 -7.15 -4.68 -0.71
N TRP A 58 -6.26 -3.76 -0.42
CA TRP A 58 -5.25 -3.35 -1.40
C TRP A 58 -3.92 -4.00 -1.06
N MET A 59 -3.30 -4.56 -2.08
CA MET A 59 -1.94 -5.06 -2.01
C MET A 59 -1.06 -4.15 -2.85
N VAL A 60 0.06 -3.70 -2.27
CA VAL A 60 1.04 -2.89 -2.98
C VAL A 60 2.30 -3.69 -3.18
N GLY A 61 2.88 -3.58 -4.36
CA GLY A 61 4.15 -4.20 -4.68
C GLY A 61 5.13 -3.15 -5.16
N ARG A 62 6.40 -3.28 -4.73
CA ARG A 62 7.43 -2.40 -5.23
C ARG A 62 7.98 -2.98 -6.54
N VAL A 63 7.86 -2.20 -7.60
CA VAL A 63 8.37 -2.61 -8.92
C VAL A 63 9.89 -2.53 -8.91
N PRO A 64 10.57 -3.58 -9.39
CA PRO A 64 12.04 -3.58 -9.49
C PRO A 64 12.60 -2.48 -10.37
#